data_94fea05fe148df3898bd69ce3cd73a0f
#
_entry.id   94fea05fe148df3898bd69ce3cd73a0f
#
_cell.length_a   1.000
_cell.length_b   1.000
_cell.length_c   1.000
_cell.angle_alpha   90.00
_cell.angle_beta   90.00
_cell.angle_gamma   90.00
#
_symmetry.space_group_name_H-M   'P 1'
#
loop_
_entity.id
_entity.type
_entity.pdbx_description
1 polymer ?
#
loop_
_entity_poly.entity_id
_entity_poly.type
_entity_poly.pdbx_seq_one_letter_code
_entity_poly.pdbx_strand_id
1 'polypeptide(L)'
;MFKLDSYLLSGFPIELDSLGKIYQPTLKELYEKKVDYFELVIPFIILEKVNSKSESTKFQILSQFKLISNVPNLEFKGTNNIVNIYETLINALKFLYKTDDVEWVEVANKKGMLIKQEETCLIHENNFDELCNIVLDMFCIDKKKIIEEENKELSDIEKYILEKRKELEKKRPKKNKSPLLTMINYVAHVNETSYDLFNVYNLTIYQLEHVYETYQKKESYNAYLQVRLTGMGKEDNKIKHWLED
;
A
#
# COMPACT_ATOMS: atom_id res chain seq x y z
N MET A 1 9.19 -3.89 23.38
CA MET A 1 8.44 -3.21 22.30
C MET A 1 8.51 -4.11 21.07
N PHE A 2 7.40 -4.73 20.69
CA PHE A 2 7.36 -5.54 19.47
C PHE A 2 7.50 -4.60 18.27
N LYS A 3 8.30 -5.02 17.28
CA LYS A 3 8.41 -4.25 16.04
C LYS A 3 7.10 -4.35 15.27
N LEU A 4 6.70 -3.28 14.59
CA LEU A 4 5.47 -3.23 13.76
C LEU A 4 5.37 -4.43 12.80
N ASP A 5 6.51 -4.82 12.19
CA ASP A 5 6.60 -5.99 11.30
C ASP A 5 6.09 -7.29 11.93
N SER A 6 6.32 -7.48 13.26
CA SER A 6 5.82 -8.68 13.95
C SER A 6 4.29 -8.71 14.03
N TYR A 7 3.65 -7.55 14.22
CA TYR A 7 2.19 -7.44 14.18
C TYR A 7 1.66 -7.65 12.76
N LEU A 8 2.32 -7.06 11.77
CA LEU A 8 1.94 -7.21 10.36
C LEU A 8 2.02 -8.67 9.91
N LEU A 9 3.10 -9.37 10.30
CA LEU A 9 3.26 -10.81 10.01
C LEU A 9 2.24 -11.69 10.75
N SER A 10 1.83 -11.31 11.96
CA SER A 10 0.86 -12.10 12.72
C SER A 10 -0.57 -11.99 12.18
N GLY A 11 -0.89 -10.90 11.48
CA GLY A 11 -2.26 -10.57 11.05
C GLY A 11 -3.16 -10.13 12.21
N PHE A 12 -2.63 -10.00 13.45
CA PHE A 12 -3.39 -9.49 14.57
C PHE A 12 -3.66 -8.00 14.44
N PRO A 13 -4.72 -7.48 15.06
CA PRO A 13 -4.95 -6.05 15.11
C PRO A 13 -3.78 -5.30 15.75
N ILE A 14 -3.50 -4.10 15.25
CA ILE A 14 -2.48 -3.19 15.79
C ILE A 14 -3.17 -2.29 16.80
N GLU A 15 -2.74 -2.34 18.05
CA GLU A 15 -3.32 -1.55 19.13
C GLU A 15 -2.35 -0.46 19.56
N LEU A 16 -2.78 0.81 19.47
CA LEU A 16 -2.00 1.99 19.86
C LEU A 16 -2.88 2.94 20.67
N ASP A 17 -2.34 3.46 21.76
CA ASP A 17 -3.04 4.39 22.66
C ASP A 17 -3.61 5.62 21.93
N SER A 18 -2.90 6.10 20.89
CA SER A 18 -3.26 7.28 20.10
C SER A 18 -4.27 7.01 18.98
N LEU A 19 -4.35 5.76 18.51
CA LEU A 19 -5.08 5.38 17.30
C LEU A 19 -6.15 4.31 17.55
N GLY A 20 -6.19 3.71 18.76
CA GLY A 20 -7.07 2.59 19.04
C GLY A 20 -6.64 1.30 18.34
N LYS A 21 -7.62 0.45 18.01
CA LYS A 21 -7.43 -0.88 17.46
C LYS A 21 -7.67 -0.90 15.95
N ILE A 22 -6.60 -1.06 15.17
CA ILE A 22 -6.62 -1.09 13.71
C ILE A 22 -6.55 -2.55 13.25
N TYR A 23 -7.52 -2.99 12.46
CA TYR A 23 -7.58 -4.34 11.92
C TYR A 23 -6.85 -4.44 10.58
N GLN A 24 -6.14 -5.54 10.40
CA GLN A 24 -5.49 -5.87 9.13
C GLN A 24 -6.48 -6.66 8.25
N PRO A 25 -6.91 -6.10 7.10
CA PRO A 25 -7.87 -6.79 6.26
C PRO A 25 -7.23 -8.01 5.56
N THR A 26 -7.95 -9.12 5.56
CA THR A 26 -7.59 -10.28 4.77
C THR A 26 -8.03 -10.11 3.32
N LEU A 27 -7.39 -10.85 2.40
CA LEU A 27 -7.81 -10.89 1.00
C LEU A 27 -9.27 -11.33 0.86
N LYS A 28 -9.73 -12.26 1.73
CA LYS A 28 -11.12 -12.71 1.78
C LYS A 28 -12.07 -11.57 2.11
N GLU A 29 -11.77 -10.78 3.15
CA GLU A 29 -12.60 -9.64 3.54
C GLU A 29 -12.71 -8.58 2.43
N LEU A 30 -11.58 -8.28 1.74
CA LEU A 30 -11.55 -7.38 0.59
C LEU A 30 -12.46 -7.89 -0.54
N TYR A 31 -12.37 -9.19 -0.83
CA TYR A 31 -13.13 -9.80 -1.91
C TYR A 31 -14.62 -9.91 -1.62
N GLU A 32 -15.00 -10.32 -0.41
CA GLU A 32 -16.41 -10.45 0.02
C GLU A 32 -17.12 -9.09 0.06
N LYS A 33 -16.43 -8.06 0.52
CA LYS A 33 -16.95 -6.70 0.57
C LYS A 33 -16.81 -5.95 -0.76
N LYS A 34 -16.17 -6.54 -1.78
CA LYS A 34 -15.91 -5.94 -3.10
C LYS A 34 -15.17 -4.60 -3.00
N VAL A 35 -14.24 -4.50 -2.06
CA VAL A 35 -13.45 -3.30 -1.83
C VAL A 35 -12.14 -3.44 -2.59
N ASP A 36 -11.82 -2.47 -3.44
CA ASP A 36 -10.50 -2.36 -4.04
C ASP A 36 -9.53 -1.85 -2.98
N TYR A 37 -8.46 -2.61 -2.73
CA TYR A 37 -7.45 -2.20 -1.74
C TYR A 37 -6.80 -0.85 -2.10
N PHE A 38 -6.73 -0.51 -3.38
CA PHE A 38 -6.26 0.80 -3.83
C PHE A 38 -7.15 1.93 -3.31
N GLU A 39 -8.48 1.76 -3.35
CA GLU A 39 -9.43 2.75 -2.83
C GLU A 39 -9.24 2.96 -1.32
N LEU A 40 -8.91 1.88 -0.57
CA LEU A 40 -8.62 2.00 0.86
C LEU A 40 -7.36 2.82 1.15
N VAL A 41 -6.37 2.77 0.27
CA VAL A 41 -5.05 3.37 0.52
C VAL A 41 -4.95 4.80 0.00
N ILE A 42 -5.71 5.16 -1.03
CA ILE A 42 -5.69 6.51 -1.63
C ILE A 42 -5.67 7.65 -0.60
N PRO A 43 -6.53 7.68 0.44
CA PRO A 43 -6.54 8.77 1.39
C PRO A 43 -5.24 8.93 2.20
N PHE A 44 -4.44 7.87 2.27
CA PHE A 44 -3.19 7.83 3.03
C PHE A 44 -1.95 8.09 2.18
N ILE A 45 -2.08 8.07 0.83
CA ILE A 45 -0.98 8.34 -0.13
C ILE A 45 -0.94 9.80 -0.57
N ILE A 46 -2.01 10.59 -0.38
CA ILE A 46 -2.12 11.93 -0.94
C ILE A 46 -0.90 12.76 -0.60
N LEU A 47 -0.16 13.12 -1.63
CA LEU A 47 1.06 13.88 -1.51
C LEU A 47 0.75 15.39 -1.60
N GLU A 48 1.52 16.20 -0.90
CA GLU A 48 1.41 17.67 -0.80
C GLU A 48 1.46 18.41 -2.14
N LYS A 49 1.76 17.72 -3.26
CA LYS A 49 1.96 18.32 -4.58
C LYS A 49 0.71 18.75 -5.35
N VAL A 50 -0.48 18.43 -4.87
CA VAL A 50 -1.73 18.75 -5.61
C VAL A 50 -1.96 20.27 -5.72
N ASN A 51 -1.31 21.09 -4.90
CA ASN A 51 -1.52 22.53 -4.84
C ASN A 51 -0.50 23.42 -5.57
N SER A 52 0.39 22.89 -6.41
CA SER A 52 1.47 23.66 -7.04
C SER A 52 1.06 24.55 -8.23
N LYS A 53 -0.22 24.80 -8.48
CA LYS A 53 -0.68 25.56 -9.66
C LYS A 53 -1.55 26.79 -9.41
N SER A 54 -1.64 27.31 -8.21
CA SER A 54 -2.18 28.67 -8.02
C SER A 54 -1.03 29.65 -7.75
N GLU A 55 -0.70 30.43 -8.75
CA GLU A 55 0.16 31.59 -8.65
C GLU A 55 -0.36 32.52 -7.55
N SER A 56 0.57 32.97 -6.68
CA SER A 56 0.42 34.06 -5.74
C SER A 56 -0.20 33.82 -4.35
N THR A 57 0.29 32.86 -3.57
CA THR A 57 0.28 33.05 -2.09
C THR A 57 1.32 32.15 -1.42
N LYS A 58 1.97 32.61 -0.37
CA LYS A 58 2.95 31.87 0.43
C LYS A 58 2.35 30.51 0.80
N PHE A 59 2.87 29.45 0.20
CA PHE A 59 2.46 28.09 0.49
C PHE A 59 2.75 27.76 1.95
N GLN A 60 1.73 27.68 2.77
CA GLN A 60 1.79 26.89 3.98
C GLN A 60 1.70 25.42 3.54
N ILE A 61 2.71 24.63 3.85
CA ILE A 61 2.66 23.18 3.74
C ILE A 61 1.54 22.73 4.68
N LEU A 62 0.38 22.43 4.11
CA LEU A 62 -0.73 21.88 4.89
C LEU A 62 -0.41 20.40 5.15
N SER A 63 -0.61 19.96 6.38
CA SER A 63 -0.55 18.52 6.68
C SER A 63 -1.57 17.77 5.80
N GLN A 64 -1.31 16.52 5.51
CA GLN A 64 -2.20 15.67 4.70
C GLN A 64 -3.63 15.66 5.27
N PHE A 65 -3.76 15.65 6.59
CA PHE A 65 -5.04 15.75 7.27
C PHE A 65 -5.80 17.06 6.98
N LYS A 66 -5.09 18.18 7.00
CA LYS A 66 -5.67 19.48 6.64
C LYS A 66 -6.08 19.58 5.18
N LEU A 67 -5.31 18.97 4.28
CA LEU A 67 -5.67 18.88 2.87
C LEU A 67 -7.01 18.17 2.69
N ILE A 68 -7.16 16.98 3.27
CA ILE A 68 -8.40 16.19 3.18
C ILE A 68 -9.58 16.94 3.79
N SER A 69 -9.35 17.63 4.92
CA SER A 69 -10.40 18.38 5.60
C SER A 69 -10.86 19.65 4.89
N ASN A 70 -10.03 20.24 4.02
CA ASN A 70 -10.31 21.49 3.33
C ASN A 70 -10.65 21.31 1.85
N VAL A 71 -10.20 20.21 1.22
CA VAL A 71 -10.41 19.91 -0.20
C VAL A 71 -11.01 18.53 -0.35
N PRO A 72 -12.33 18.40 -0.15
CA PRO A 72 -12.99 17.09 -0.12
C PRO A 72 -12.97 16.36 -1.48
N ASN A 73 -12.86 17.09 -2.58
CA ASN A 73 -12.88 16.53 -3.92
C ASN A 73 -11.53 16.75 -4.62
N LEU A 74 -10.86 15.67 -5.02
CA LEU A 74 -9.65 15.72 -5.80
C LEU A 74 -9.88 15.12 -7.19
N GLU A 75 -9.44 15.85 -8.22
CA GLU A 75 -9.34 15.33 -9.58
C GLU A 75 -8.00 14.62 -9.74
N PHE A 76 -8.04 13.33 -10.09
CA PHE A 76 -6.83 12.64 -10.50
C PHE A 76 -6.50 13.00 -11.95
N LYS A 77 -5.30 13.56 -12.18
CA LYS A 77 -4.82 13.87 -13.53
C LYS A 77 -4.83 12.63 -14.42
N GLY A 78 -5.55 12.72 -15.52
CA GLY A 78 -5.63 11.67 -16.55
C GLY A 78 -6.82 10.72 -16.42
N THR A 79 -7.66 10.90 -15.43
CA THR A 79 -8.99 10.27 -15.37
C THR A 79 -10.02 11.37 -15.15
N ASN A 80 -11.16 11.29 -15.83
CA ASN A 80 -12.29 12.22 -15.59
C ASN A 80 -13.03 11.87 -14.28
N ASN A 81 -12.40 11.11 -13.39
CA ASN A 81 -13.01 10.67 -12.14
C ASN A 81 -12.67 11.67 -11.03
N ILE A 82 -13.69 12.33 -10.54
CA ILE A 82 -13.61 13.11 -9.30
C ILE A 82 -13.80 12.12 -8.17
N VAL A 83 -12.79 11.97 -7.32
CA VAL A 83 -12.88 11.14 -6.11
C VAL A 83 -13.11 12.05 -4.92
N ASN A 84 -14.16 11.78 -4.17
CA ASN A 84 -14.41 12.43 -2.89
C ASN A 84 -13.49 11.79 -1.83
N ILE A 85 -12.32 12.40 -1.62
CA ILE A 85 -11.30 11.87 -0.70
C ILE A 85 -11.83 11.80 0.74
N TYR A 86 -12.68 12.71 1.11
CA TYR A 86 -13.30 12.72 2.43
C TYR A 86 -14.16 11.47 2.66
N GLU A 87 -15.03 11.15 1.72
CA GLU A 87 -15.88 9.95 1.78
C GLU A 87 -15.03 8.68 1.70
N THR A 88 -14.01 8.68 0.85
CA THR A 88 -13.06 7.57 0.72
C THR A 88 -12.32 7.33 2.03
N LEU A 89 -11.89 8.39 2.73
CA LEU A 89 -11.24 8.26 4.05
C LEU A 89 -12.21 7.69 5.09
N ILE A 90 -13.44 8.18 5.16
CA ILE A 90 -14.46 7.63 6.08
C ILE A 90 -14.67 6.15 5.82
N ASN A 91 -14.82 5.74 4.56
CA ASN A 91 -15.03 4.34 4.19
C ASN A 91 -13.80 3.49 4.52
N ALA A 92 -12.60 3.99 4.30
CA ALA A 92 -11.36 3.32 4.67
C ALA A 92 -11.26 3.14 6.19
N LEU A 93 -11.57 4.17 6.98
CA LEU A 93 -11.58 4.09 8.44
C LEU A 93 -12.63 3.10 8.95
N LYS A 94 -13.85 3.13 8.43
CA LYS A 94 -14.90 2.15 8.77
C LYS A 94 -14.41 0.71 8.52
N PHE A 95 -13.73 0.50 7.42
CA PHE A 95 -13.19 -0.80 7.06
C PHE A 95 -12.07 -1.25 7.99
N LEU A 96 -11.08 -0.38 8.22
CA LEU A 96 -9.89 -0.67 9.05
C LEU A 96 -10.24 -0.81 10.54
N TYR A 97 -11.23 -0.09 11.01
CA TYR A 97 -11.66 -0.12 12.42
C TYR A 97 -12.84 -1.08 12.67
N LYS A 98 -13.38 -1.71 11.61
CA LYS A 98 -14.54 -2.62 11.68
C LYS A 98 -15.72 -2.02 12.42
N THR A 99 -16.01 -0.73 12.19
CA THR A 99 -17.11 0.02 12.79
C THR A 99 -17.78 0.92 11.77
N ASP A 100 -19.08 1.08 11.85
CA ASP A 100 -19.84 2.05 11.04
C ASP A 100 -19.87 3.44 11.68
N ASP A 101 -19.50 3.54 12.96
CA ASP A 101 -19.57 4.77 13.74
C ASP A 101 -18.27 5.59 13.60
N VAL A 102 -18.10 6.21 12.44
CA VAL A 102 -17.03 7.15 12.15
C VAL A 102 -17.64 8.51 11.85
N GLU A 103 -17.40 9.47 12.72
CA GLU A 103 -17.98 10.80 12.64
C GLU A 103 -16.91 11.88 12.59
N TRP A 104 -17.13 12.89 11.75
CA TRP A 104 -16.30 14.10 11.79
C TRP A 104 -16.73 14.97 12.93
N VAL A 105 -15.80 15.40 13.76
CA VAL A 105 -16.05 16.23 14.92
C VAL A 105 -15.15 17.46 14.91
N GLU A 106 -15.65 18.54 15.48
CA GLU A 106 -14.85 19.74 15.74
C GLU A 106 -14.86 19.99 17.25
N VAL A 107 -13.68 19.84 17.88
CA VAL A 107 -13.50 20.02 19.32
C VAL A 107 -12.45 21.10 19.54
N ALA A 108 -12.83 22.16 20.24
CA ALA A 108 -11.95 23.28 20.59
C ALA A 108 -11.17 23.85 19.38
N ASN A 109 -11.87 24.09 18.26
CA ASN A 109 -11.34 24.57 16.98
C ASN A 109 -10.35 23.60 16.28
N LYS A 110 -10.31 22.35 16.70
CA LYS A 110 -9.56 21.29 16.02
C LYS A 110 -10.54 20.32 15.37
N LYS A 111 -10.34 20.08 14.09
CA LYS A 111 -11.09 19.08 13.34
C LYS A 111 -10.48 17.71 13.58
N GLY A 112 -11.33 16.70 13.71
CA GLY A 112 -10.91 15.31 13.90
C GLY A 112 -11.98 14.33 13.47
N MET A 113 -11.60 13.07 13.33
CA MET A 113 -12.51 11.96 13.09
C MET A 113 -12.63 11.14 14.35
N LEU A 114 -13.83 11.09 14.91
CA LEU A 114 -14.16 10.28 16.06
C LEU A 114 -14.56 8.89 15.59
N ILE A 115 -13.85 7.91 16.08
CA ILE A 115 -14.10 6.50 15.79
C ILE A 115 -14.60 5.84 17.07
N LYS A 116 -15.82 5.33 17.02
CA LYS A 116 -16.45 4.64 18.16
C LYS A 116 -16.28 3.14 17.96
N GLN A 117 -15.45 2.55 18.77
CA GLN A 117 -15.26 1.12 18.96
C GLN A 117 -15.55 0.76 20.42
N GLU A 118 -14.98 -0.35 20.93
CA GLU A 118 -14.95 -0.67 22.36
C GLU A 118 -14.30 0.47 23.15
N GLU A 119 -13.21 1.02 22.62
CA GLU A 119 -12.59 2.25 23.09
C GLU A 119 -12.69 3.33 21.99
N THR A 120 -13.15 4.52 22.37
CA THR A 120 -13.30 5.63 21.44
C THR A 120 -11.95 6.27 21.16
N CYS A 121 -11.56 6.38 19.89
CA CYS A 121 -10.35 7.09 19.50
C CYS A 121 -10.66 8.31 18.62
N LEU A 122 -9.75 9.28 18.64
CA LEU A 122 -9.84 10.51 17.84
C LEU A 122 -8.65 10.62 16.91
N ILE A 123 -8.92 10.53 15.62
CA ILE A 123 -7.92 10.79 14.57
C ILE A 123 -7.91 12.28 14.28
N HIS A 124 -6.75 12.90 14.39
CA HIS A 124 -6.54 14.33 14.18
C HIS A 124 -5.16 14.58 13.55
N GLU A 125 -4.84 15.82 13.24
CA GLU A 125 -3.61 16.20 12.54
C GLU A 125 -2.33 15.61 13.14
N ASN A 126 -2.24 15.49 14.47
CA ASN A 126 -1.00 15.07 15.13
C ASN A 126 -0.75 13.55 15.09
N ASN A 127 -1.79 12.72 14.92
CA ASN A 127 -1.66 11.25 14.88
C ASN A 127 -2.00 10.66 13.50
N PHE A 128 -2.49 11.48 12.56
CA PHE A 128 -2.85 11.01 11.22
C PHE A 128 -1.65 10.48 10.43
N ASP A 129 -0.48 11.12 10.54
CA ASP A 129 0.72 10.67 9.85
C ASP A 129 1.20 9.30 10.34
N GLU A 130 1.03 9.01 11.64
CA GLU A 130 1.30 7.69 12.20
C GLU A 130 0.35 6.64 11.62
N LEU A 131 -0.95 6.97 11.53
CA LEU A 131 -1.94 6.11 10.89
C LEU A 131 -1.60 5.87 9.41
N CYS A 132 -1.20 6.92 8.68
CA CYS A 132 -0.78 6.80 7.28
C CYS A 132 0.37 5.80 7.12
N ASN A 133 1.41 5.90 7.94
CA ASN A 133 2.55 4.99 7.87
C ASN A 133 2.13 3.54 8.13
N ILE A 134 1.31 3.30 9.17
CA ILE A 134 0.81 1.96 9.47
C ILE A 134 0.00 1.38 8.32
N VAL A 135 -0.91 2.17 7.74
CA VAL A 135 -1.74 1.71 6.62
C VAL A 135 -0.88 1.41 5.39
N LEU A 136 0.09 2.27 5.08
CA LEU A 136 1.00 2.05 3.96
C LEU A 136 1.84 0.78 4.14
N ASP A 137 2.35 0.55 5.36
CA ASP A 137 3.09 -0.68 5.68
C ASP A 137 2.18 -1.93 5.58
N MET A 138 0.93 -1.88 6.06
CA MET A 138 -0.04 -2.98 5.92
C MET A 138 -0.31 -3.39 4.47
N PHE A 139 -0.24 -2.43 3.55
CA PHE A 139 -0.47 -2.65 2.13
C PHE A 139 0.83 -2.68 1.30
N CYS A 140 1.99 -2.75 1.96
CA CYS A 140 3.32 -2.81 1.34
C CYS A 140 3.59 -1.68 0.34
N ILE A 141 3.14 -0.47 0.66
CA ILE A 141 3.27 0.71 -0.20
C ILE A 141 4.41 1.59 0.28
N ASP A 142 5.47 1.66 -0.51
CA ASP A 142 6.61 2.52 -0.24
C ASP A 142 6.36 3.96 -0.73
N LYS A 143 6.04 4.84 0.21
CA LYS A 143 5.80 6.26 -0.07
C LYS A 143 7.01 6.94 -0.74
N LYS A 144 8.23 6.53 -0.42
CA LYS A 144 9.46 7.11 -1.01
C LYS A 144 9.57 6.77 -2.48
N LYS A 145 9.30 5.54 -2.86
CA LYS A 145 9.31 5.13 -4.28
C LYS A 145 8.30 5.90 -5.10
N ILE A 146 7.08 6.11 -4.56
CA ILE A 146 6.06 6.90 -5.25
C ILE A 146 6.55 8.33 -5.47
N ILE A 147 7.14 8.96 -4.44
CA ILE A 147 7.68 10.32 -4.54
C ILE A 147 8.85 10.40 -5.53
N GLU A 148 9.73 9.42 -5.51
CA GLU A 148 10.89 9.35 -6.43
C GLU A 148 10.45 9.18 -7.88
N GLU A 149 9.47 8.30 -8.14
CA GLU A 149 8.91 8.10 -9.48
C GLU A 149 8.21 9.36 -10.02
N GLU A 150 7.46 10.08 -9.17
CA GLU A 150 6.83 11.34 -9.56
C GLU A 150 7.83 12.48 -9.80
N ASN A 151 8.96 12.49 -9.09
CA ASN A 151 9.99 13.52 -9.19
C ASN A 151 11.05 13.24 -10.25
N LYS A 152 11.07 12.03 -10.82
CA LYS A 152 12.04 11.65 -11.82
C LYS A 152 11.78 12.43 -13.11
N GLU A 153 12.61 13.44 -13.38
CA GLU A 153 12.68 14.06 -14.70
C GLU A 153 13.22 13.00 -15.68
N LEU A 154 12.29 12.42 -16.44
CA LEU A 154 12.66 11.48 -17.48
C LEU A 154 13.47 12.21 -18.57
N SER A 155 14.64 11.69 -18.90
CA SER A 155 15.38 12.13 -20.08
C SER A 155 14.55 11.91 -21.36
N ASP A 156 14.84 12.62 -22.42
CA ASP A 156 14.10 12.49 -23.68
C ASP A 156 14.15 11.07 -24.25
N ILE A 157 15.24 10.33 -24.00
CA ILE A 157 15.39 8.92 -24.36
C ILE A 157 14.41 8.03 -23.52
N GLU A 158 14.34 8.27 -22.22
CA GLU A 158 13.42 7.52 -21.33
C GLU A 158 11.95 7.80 -21.68
N LYS A 159 11.60 9.05 -21.99
CA LYS A 159 10.28 9.42 -22.50
C LYS A 159 9.94 8.67 -23.80
N TYR A 160 10.87 8.65 -24.76
CA TYR A 160 10.69 7.92 -26.01
C TYR A 160 10.52 6.41 -25.78
N ILE A 161 11.33 5.81 -24.89
CA ILE A 161 11.21 4.38 -24.53
C ILE A 161 9.88 4.11 -23.88
N LEU A 162 9.42 4.99 -22.99
CA LEU A 162 8.14 4.85 -22.29
C LEU A 162 6.94 4.95 -23.26
N GLU A 163 7.00 5.87 -24.21
CA GLU A 163 6.00 6.00 -25.27
C GLU A 163 5.96 4.75 -26.16
N LYS A 164 7.13 4.25 -26.57
CA LYS A 164 7.23 3.01 -27.35
C LYS A 164 6.71 1.79 -26.60
N ARG A 165 6.99 1.68 -25.30
CA ARG A 165 6.40 0.63 -24.44
C ARG A 165 4.88 0.74 -24.40
N LYS A 166 4.32 1.94 -24.18
CA LYS A 166 2.87 2.17 -24.19
C LYS A 166 2.23 1.82 -25.54
N GLU A 167 2.89 2.13 -26.67
CA GLU A 167 2.43 1.73 -27.99
C GLU A 167 2.42 0.20 -28.18
N LEU A 168 3.48 -0.48 -27.72
CA LEU A 168 3.58 -1.94 -27.78
C LEU A 168 2.58 -2.63 -26.85
N GLU A 169 2.33 -2.07 -25.68
CA GLU A 169 1.31 -2.57 -24.74
C GLU A 169 -0.10 -2.42 -25.28
N LYS A 170 -0.40 -1.33 -26.03
CA LYS A 170 -1.68 -1.17 -26.74
C LYS A 170 -1.89 -2.22 -27.83
N LYS A 171 -0.82 -2.72 -28.44
CA LYS A 171 -0.86 -3.74 -29.51
C LYS A 171 -0.88 -5.17 -28.99
N ARG A 172 -0.48 -5.41 -27.71
CA ARG A 172 -0.56 -6.73 -27.09
C ARG A 172 -1.95 -6.96 -26.53
N PRO A 173 -2.57 -8.14 -26.72
CA PRO A 173 -3.80 -8.46 -26.00
C PRO A 173 -3.51 -8.33 -24.52
N LYS A 174 -4.19 -7.41 -23.84
CA LYS A 174 -4.01 -7.16 -22.41
C LYS A 174 -4.42 -8.42 -21.64
N LYS A 175 -3.46 -9.27 -21.34
CA LYS A 175 -3.56 -10.17 -20.20
C LYS A 175 -3.28 -9.30 -18.97
N ASN A 176 -4.27 -8.49 -18.57
CA ASN A 176 -4.24 -7.75 -17.32
C ASN A 176 -4.34 -8.78 -16.18
N LYS A 177 -3.21 -9.46 -15.89
CA LYS A 177 -3.10 -10.15 -14.60
C LYS A 177 -2.77 -9.06 -13.61
N SER A 178 -3.69 -8.79 -12.69
CA SER A 178 -3.41 -7.96 -11.52
C SER A 178 -2.14 -8.49 -10.84
N PRO A 179 -1.19 -7.62 -10.43
CA PRO A 179 -0.03 -8.06 -9.65
C PRO A 179 -0.43 -8.90 -8.45
N LEU A 180 -1.48 -8.49 -7.74
CA LEU A 180 -2.03 -9.23 -6.61
C LEU A 180 -2.48 -10.65 -7.01
N LEU A 181 -3.20 -10.80 -8.13
CA LEU A 181 -3.61 -12.13 -8.61
C LEU A 181 -2.42 -13.00 -8.99
N THR A 182 -1.34 -12.39 -9.48
CA THR A 182 -0.10 -13.10 -9.79
C THR A 182 0.55 -13.64 -8.51
N MET A 183 0.62 -12.83 -7.44
CA MET A 183 1.14 -13.25 -6.14
C MET A 183 0.29 -14.36 -5.52
N ILE A 184 -1.04 -14.21 -5.52
CA ILE A 184 -1.98 -15.22 -5.03
C ILE A 184 -1.74 -16.56 -5.75
N ASN A 185 -1.71 -16.55 -7.09
CA ASN A 185 -1.50 -17.77 -7.87
C ASN A 185 -0.11 -18.39 -7.60
N TYR A 186 0.93 -17.57 -7.47
CA TYR A 186 2.26 -18.05 -7.17
C TYR A 186 2.30 -18.75 -5.81
N VAL A 187 1.85 -18.06 -4.74
CA VAL A 187 1.86 -18.59 -3.37
C VAL A 187 1.01 -19.87 -3.26
N ALA A 188 -0.15 -19.91 -3.91
CA ALA A 188 -1.03 -21.07 -3.86
C ALA A 188 -0.51 -22.31 -4.65
N HIS A 189 0.42 -22.13 -5.58
CA HIS A 189 0.96 -23.21 -6.40
C HIS A 189 2.39 -23.63 -6.06
N VAL A 190 3.07 -22.88 -5.17
CA VAL A 190 4.38 -23.29 -4.68
C VAL A 190 4.22 -24.46 -3.71
N ASN A 191 4.69 -25.65 -4.11
CA ASN A 191 4.51 -26.90 -3.38
C ASN A 191 5.08 -26.93 -1.95
N GLU A 192 5.90 -25.95 -1.59
CA GLU A 192 6.55 -25.87 -0.29
C GLU A 192 5.77 -24.99 0.72
N THR A 193 4.69 -24.35 0.28
CA THR A 193 3.82 -23.57 1.17
C THR A 193 2.70 -24.42 1.74
N SER A 194 2.21 -24.04 2.92
CA SER A 194 0.96 -24.61 3.46
C SER A 194 -0.29 -23.98 2.85
N TYR A 195 -0.10 -23.05 1.90
CA TYR A 195 -1.18 -22.30 1.28
C TYR A 195 -1.61 -22.95 -0.04
N ASP A 196 -2.91 -23.02 -0.22
CA ASP A 196 -3.58 -23.43 -1.44
C ASP A 196 -4.61 -22.37 -1.87
N LEU A 197 -5.31 -22.62 -2.96
CA LEU A 197 -6.35 -21.69 -3.45
C LEU A 197 -7.53 -21.48 -2.48
N PHE A 198 -7.71 -22.37 -1.49
CA PHE A 198 -8.80 -22.26 -0.52
C PHE A 198 -8.41 -21.40 0.68
N ASN A 199 -7.16 -21.48 1.12
CA ASN A 199 -6.71 -20.83 2.36
C ASN A 199 -5.85 -19.59 2.14
N VAL A 200 -5.27 -19.36 0.94
CA VAL A 200 -4.46 -18.17 0.61
C VAL A 200 -5.24 -16.86 0.82
N TYR A 201 -6.56 -16.89 0.67
CA TYR A 201 -7.41 -15.72 0.90
C TYR A 201 -7.55 -15.32 2.38
N ASN A 202 -7.11 -16.15 3.31
CA ASN A 202 -7.05 -15.80 4.73
C ASN A 202 -5.84 -14.94 5.10
N LEU A 203 -4.88 -14.78 4.18
CA LEU A 203 -3.73 -13.91 4.37
C LEU A 203 -4.13 -12.43 4.24
N THR A 204 -3.43 -11.58 4.99
CA THR A 204 -3.40 -10.13 4.72
C THR A 204 -2.52 -9.87 3.49
N ILE A 205 -2.59 -8.66 2.93
CA ILE A 205 -1.73 -8.28 1.81
C ILE A 205 -0.26 -8.33 2.22
N TYR A 206 0.07 -7.83 3.41
CA TYR A 206 1.43 -7.90 3.94
C TYR A 206 1.96 -9.34 4.06
N GLN A 207 1.16 -10.23 4.62
CA GLN A 207 1.53 -11.65 4.73
C GLN A 207 1.73 -12.29 3.36
N LEU A 208 0.83 -12.03 2.41
CA LEU A 208 0.94 -12.55 1.04
C LEU A 208 2.24 -12.09 0.37
N GLU A 209 2.55 -10.79 0.45
CA GLU A 209 3.75 -10.20 -0.15
C GLU A 209 5.01 -10.75 0.49
N HIS A 210 5.04 -10.82 1.83
CA HIS A 210 6.17 -11.39 2.56
C HIS A 210 6.44 -12.85 2.17
N VAL A 211 5.41 -13.68 2.05
CA VAL A 211 5.54 -15.08 1.60
C VAL A 211 6.05 -15.12 0.17
N TYR A 212 5.47 -14.30 -0.72
CA TYR A 212 5.86 -14.22 -2.12
C TYR A 212 7.34 -13.84 -2.30
N GLU A 213 7.79 -12.77 -1.64
CA GLU A 213 9.19 -12.31 -1.70
C GLU A 213 10.16 -13.35 -1.13
N THR A 214 9.81 -13.96 0.00
CA THR A 214 10.65 -14.98 0.64
C THR A 214 10.89 -16.17 -0.30
N TYR A 215 9.84 -16.63 -0.98
CA TYR A 215 9.98 -17.72 -1.94
C TYR A 215 10.73 -17.31 -3.20
N GLN A 216 10.56 -16.10 -3.71
CA GLN A 216 11.36 -15.60 -4.84
C GLN A 216 12.85 -15.51 -4.50
N LYS A 217 13.18 -15.02 -3.30
CA LYS A 217 14.56 -15.00 -2.80
C LYS A 217 15.14 -16.41 -2.74
N LYS A 218 14.37 -17.37 -2.20
CA LYS A 218 14.76 -18.79 -2.11
C LYS A 218 14.97 -19.43 -3.48
N GLU A 219 14.06 -19.24 -4.42
CA GLU A 219 14.19 -19.76 -5.79
C GLU A 219 15.41 -19.18 -6.51
N SER A 220 15.62 -17.87 -6.37
CA SER A 220 16.78 -17.17 -6.94
C SER A 220 18.09 -17.73 -6.37
N TYR A 221 18.14 -17.98 -5.07
CA TYR A 221 19.28 -18.58 -4.40
C TYR A 221 19.54 -20.03 -4.89
N ASN A 222 18.48 -20.84 -4.99
CA ASN A 222 18.58 -22.22 -5.49
C ASN A 222 19.03 -22.27 -6.94
N ALA A 223 18.52 -21.40 -7.81
CA ALA A 223 18.99 -21.27 -9.19
C ALA A 223 20.46 -20.91 -9.27
N TYR A 224 20.90 -19.97 -8.44
CA TYR A 224 22.31 -19.61 -8.33
C TYR A 224 23.20 -20.81 -7.90
N LEU A 225 22.77 -21.56 -6.87
CA LEU A 225 23.50 -22.74 -6.42
C LEU A 225 23.61 -23.79 -7.54
N GLN A 226 22.55 -24.00 -8.32
CA GLN A 226 22.57 -24.93 -9.45
C GLN A 226 23.59 -24.48 -10.52
N VAL A 227 23.59 -23.20 -10.91
CA VAL A 227 24.55 -22.65 -11.87
C VAL A 227 25.98 -22.82 -11.37
N ARG A 228 26.20 -22.63 -10.07
CA ARG A 228 27.53 -22.78 -9.46
C ARG A 228 27.99 -24.24 -9.43
N LEU A 229 27.11 -25.16 -9.11
CA LEU A 229 27.39 -26.59 -9.10
C LEU A 229 27.71 -27.14 -10.50
N THR A 230 27.14 -26.55 -11.56
CA THR A 230 27.45 -26.93 -12.95
C THR A 230 28.77 -26.35 -13.48
N GLY A 231 29.49 -25.54 -12.68
CA GLY A 231 30.74 -24.90 -13.08
C GLY A 231 30.59 -23.73 -14.07
N MET A 232 29.35 -23.31 -14.34
CA MET A 232 29.06 -22.19 -15.25
C MET A 232 29.06 -20.81 -14.56
N GLY A 233 29.14 -20.76 -13.23
CA GLY A 233 29.15 -19.54 -12.46
C GLY A 233 30.54 -18.90 -12.34
N LYS A 234 30.66 -17.58 -12.54
CA LYS A 234 31.86 -16.83 -12.20
C LYS A 234 32.00 -16.77 -10.67
N GLU A 235 33.25 -16.97 -10.17
CA GLU A 235 33.53 -17.04 -8.73
C GLU A 235 33.22 -15.77 -7.91
N ASP A 236 33.09 -14.62 -8.58
CA ASP A 236 33.08 -13.31 -7.90
C ASP A 236 31.73 -12.85 -7.33
N ASN A 237 30.63 -13.52 -7.63
CA ASN A 237 29.32 -13.14 -7.10
C ASN A 237 28.98 -13.94 -5.84
N LYS A 238 29.34 -13.41 -4.67
CA LYS A 238 28.81 -13.90 -3.39
C LYS A 238 27.35 -13.48 -3.26
N ILE A 239 26.43 -14.35 -3.66
CA ILE A 239 25.01 -14.14 -3.31
C ILE A 239 24.86 -14.52 -1.84
N LYS A 240 24.29 -13.61 -1.05
CA LYS A 240 23.94 -13.88 0.33
C LYS A 240 22.91 -15.01 0.41
N HIS A 241 22.96 -15.77 1.48
CA HIS A 241 21.92 -16.76 1.74
C HIS A 241 20.56 -16.07 1.81
N TRP A 242 19.50 -16.70 1.29
CA TRP A 242 18.16 -16.09 1.22
C TRP A 242 17.54 -15.72 2.57
N LEU A 243 18.09 -16.22 3.69
CA LEU A 243 17.74 -15.82 5.07
C LEU A 243 18.58 -14.66 5.62
N GLU A 244 19.61 -14.22 4.88
CA GLU A 244 20.46 -13.09 5.30
C GLU A 244 19.96 -11.83 4.59
N ASP A 245 19.32 -10.94 5.33
CA ASP A 245 18.98 -9.59 4.89
C ASP A 245 20.18 -8.64 4.94
#